data_beed8be541939fdca98a64af5d560ece
#
_entry.id   beed8be541939fdca98a64af5d560ece
#
_cell.length_a   1.000
_cell.length_b   1.000
_cell.length_c   1.000
_cell.angle_alpha   90.00
_cell.angle_beta   90.00
_cell.angle_gamma   90.00
#
_symmetry.space_group_name_H-M   'P 1'
#
loop_
_entity.id
_entity.type
_entity.pdbx_description
1 polymer ?
#
loop_
_entity_poly.entity_id
_entity_poly.type
_entity_poly.pdbx_seq_one_letter_code
_entity_poly.pdbx_strand_id
1 'polypeptide(L)'
;MEVRERNVVNQRLTIFAASIASAVAVGGGAFAQDAAKGEQIFKQCMTCHRIGPDAKNLVGPVLTGIIGRQSGTAAGFAYSALNKAAGENGLVWSNELILAYLPDPNAFLKKFLTEKGKPDLATGSTKMTFKLADEQQRKDVIAYIDKFSEKK
;
A
#
# COMPACT_ATOMS: atom_id res chain seq x y z
N MET A 1 64.62 -42.66 49.90
CA MET A 1 64.44 -41.29 50.42
C MET A 1 63.77 -40.48 49.33
N GLU A 2 62.48 -40.34 49.42
CA GLU A 2 61.62 -39.78 48.40
C GLU A 2 61.28 -38.33 48.78
N VAL A 3 61.63 -37.41 47.90
CA VAL A 3 61.32 -36.00 48.06
C VAL A 3 60.03 -35.73 47.24
N ARG A 4 59.03 -35.38 47.99
CA ARG A 4 57.67 -35.15 47.50
C ARG A 4 57.57 -33.75 46.94
N GLU A 5 57.52 -33.64 45.62
CA GLU A 5 57.22 -32.35 44.96
C GLU A 5 55.75 -31.98 45.05
N ARG A 6 55.50 -30.78 45.57
CA ARG A 6 54.16 -30.21 45.68
C ARG A 6 53.86 -29.45 44.40
N ASN A 7 52.92 -29.96 43.66
CA ASN A 7 52.36 -29.29 42.49
C ASN A 7 51.53 -28.06 42.94
N VAL A 8 52.01 -26.88 42.65
CA VAL A 8 51.30 -25.63 42.82
C VAL A 8 50.45 -25.41 41.59
N VAL A 9 49.15 -25.68 41.69
CA VAL A 9 48.18 -25.38 40.63
C VAL A 9 47.96 -23.92 40.57
N ASN A 10 48.48 -23.29 39.54
CA ASN A 10 48.29 -21.87 39.26
C ASN A 10 46.92 -21.69 38.62
N GLN A 11 45.96 -21.30 39.48
CA GLN A 11 44.58 -20.99 39.08
C GLN A 11 44.54 -19.59 38.44
N ARG A 12 44.64 -19.56 37.08
CA ARG A 12 44.45 -18.33 36.35
C ARG A 12 42.95 -18.01 36.29
N LEU A 13 42.61 -16.97 37.05
CA LEU A 13 41.26 -16.39 37.02
C LEU A 13 41.03 -15.67 35.70
N THR A 14 40.29 -16.29 34.78
CA THR A 14 39.91 -15.69 33.50
C THR A 14 38.66 -14.84 33.75
N ILE A 15 38.84 -13.53 33.75
CA ILE A 15 37.75 -12.54 33.82
C ILE A 15 37.13 -12.46 32.42
N PHE A 16 35.97 -13.06 32.22
CA PHE A 16 35.19 -12.83 31.02
C PHE A 16 34.51 -11.45 31.13
N ALA A 17 35.04 -10.47 30.40
CA ALA A 17 34.36 -9.21 30.21
C ALA A 17 33.20 -9.44 29.25
N ALA A 18 31.99 -9.49 29.76
CA ALA A 18 30.76 -9.51 28.98
C ALA A 18 30.55 -8.10 28.40
N SER A 19 30.93 -7.92 27.14
CA SER A 19 30.55 -6.71 26.37
C SER A 19 29.08 -6.76 26.02
N ILE A 20 28.26 -6.01 26.73
CA ILE A 20 26.86 -5.75 26.38
C ILE A 20 26.87 -4.80 25.18
N ALA A 21 26.75 -5.34 23.98
CA ALA A 21 26.50 -4.55 22.79
C ALA A 21 25.02 -4.08 22.84
N SER A 22 24.82 -2.84 23.29
CA SER A 22 23.52 -2.18 23.17
C SER A 22 23.25 -1.93 21.69
N ALA A 23 22.42 -2.80 21.09
CA ALA A 23 21.85 -2.55 19.78
C ALA A 23 20.86 -1.40 19.90
N VAL A 24 21.30 -0.19 19.49
CA VAL A 24 20.41 0.95 19.27
C VAL A 24 19.62 0.60 18.01
N ALA A 25 18.39 0.09 18.19
CA ALA A 25 17.43 0.00 17.13
C ALA A 25 17.08 1.44 16.70
N VAL A 26 17.72 1.92 15.64
CA VAL A 26 17.26 3.10 14.92
C VAL A 26 15.94 2.73 14.28
N GLY A 27 14.85 2.96 15.03
CA GLY A 27 13.50 2.87 14.52
C GLY A 27 13.33 3.93 13.45
N GLY A 28 13.67 3.61 12.20
CA GLY A 28 13.16 4.35 11.06
C GLY A 28 11.65 4.28 11.14
N GLY A 29 11.01 5.40 11.45
CA GLY A 29 9.56 5.53 11.41
C GLY A 29 9.08 5.34 9.98
N ALA A 30 8.99 4.11 9.52
CA ALA A 30 8.10 3.76 8.43
C ALA A 30 6.70 4.15 8.95
N PHE A 31 6.11 5.19 8.37
CA PHE A 31 4.73 5.56 8.65
C PHE A 31 3.87 4.32 8.41
N ALA A 32 3.53 3.61 9.49
CA ALA A 32 2.74 2.40 9.41
C ALA A 32 1.38 2.76 8.81
N GLN A 33 0.89 1.91 7.92
CA GLN A 33 -0.45 2.02 7.36
C GLN A 33 -1.45 1.67 8.45
N ASP A 34 -2.40 2.55 8.72
CA ASP A 34 -3.40 2.40 9.78
C ASP A 34 -4.80 2.27 9.16
N ALA A 35 -5.29 1.03 9.07
CA ALA A 35 -6.60 0.76 8.50
C ALA A 35 -7.77 1.34 9.33
N ALA A 36 -7.59 1.58 10.64
CA ALA A 36 -8.63 2.21 11.46
C ALA A 36 -8.74 3.71 11.14
N LYS A 37 -7.61 4.39 10.96
CA LYS A 37 -7.60 5.75 10.42
C LYS A 37 -8.12 5.78 8.98
N GLY A 38 -7.73 4.80 8.18
CA GLY A 38 -8.20 4.62 6.80
C GLY A 38 -9.72 4.55 6.70
N GLU A 39 -10.39 3.88 7.63
CA GLU A 39 -11.85 3.84 7.71
C GLU A 39 -12.46 5.23 7.92
N GLN A 40 -11.87 6.06 8.76
CA GLN A 40 -12.35 7.43 8.96
C GLN A 40 -12.16 8.29 7.69
N ILE A 41 -11.02 8.12 7.01
CA ILE A 41 -10.73 8.81 5.75
C ILE A 41 -11.69 8.34 4.66
N PHE A 42 -11.99 7.04 4.62
CA PHE A 42 -12.90 6.44 3.65
C PHE A 42 -14.31 7.04 3.66
N LYS A 43 -14.74 7.65 4.76
CA LYS A 43 -16.02 8.37 4.83
C LYS A 43 -16.15 9.45 3.74
N GLN A 44 -15.05 10.09 3.34
CA GLN A 44 -15.03 11.03 2.22
C GLN A 44 -15.28 10.33 0.88
N CYS A 45 -14.78 9.10 0.73
CA CYS A 45 -14.97 8.28 -0.47
C CYS A 45 -16.41 7.76 -0.59
N MET A 46 -17.10 7.59 0.54
CA MET A 46 -18.49 7.10 0.61
C MET A 46 -19.51 8.01 -0.05
N THR A 47 -19.16 9.26 -0.34
CA THR A 47 -20.01 10.14 -1.16
C THR A 47 -20.27 9.55 -2.54
N CYS A 48 -19.29 8.81 -3.08
CA CYS A 48 -19.34 8.24 -4.43
C CYS A 48 -19.22 6.71 -4.45
N HIS A 49 -18.55 6.10 -3.49
CA HIS A 49 -18.22 4.68 -3.50
C HIS A 49 -18.89 3.90 -2.36
N ARG A 50 -19.00 2.59 -2.56
CA ARG A 50 -19.36 1.63 -1.50
C ARG A 50 -18.31 0.53 -1.46
N ILE A 51 -18.16 -0.10 -0.27
CA ILE A 51 -17.24 -1.22 -0.03
C ILE A 51 -17.90 -2.19 0.95
N GLY A 52 -17.58 -3.48 0.85
CA GLY A 52 -18.14 -4.56 1.66
C GLY A 52 -18.89 -5.59 0.83
N PRO A 53 -19.42 -6.67 1.46
CA PRO A 53 -19.98 -7.83 0.75
C PRO A 53 -21.19 -7.46 -0.14
N ASP A 54 -22.07 -6.59 0.33
CA ASP A 54 -23.29 -6.20 -0.39
C ASP A 54 -23.18 -4.85 -1.09
N ALA A 55 -21.97 -4.33 -1.24
CA ALA A 55 -21.72 -3.03 -1.82
C ALA A 55 -22.11 -3.00 -3.31
N LYS A 56 -22.77 -1.93 -3.71
CA LYS A 56 -23.20 -1.69 -5.10
C LYS A 56 -22.57 -0.40 -5.63
N ASN A 57 -22.54 -0.29 -6.96
CA ASN A 57 -22.16 0.96 -7.61
C ASN A 57 -23.07 2.11 -7.17
N LEU A 58 -22.49 3.30 -7.11
CA LEU A 58 -23.19 4.54 -6.83
C LEU A 58 -22.78 5.57 -7.90
N VAL A 59 -22.42 6.80 -7.52
CA VAL A 59 -21.78 7.77 -8.43
C VAL A 59 -20.43 7.25 -8.93
N GLY A 60 -19.71 6.50 -8.10
CA GLY A 60 -18.51 5.75 -8.42
C GLY A 60 -18.73 4.23 -8.37
N PRO A 61 -17.78 3.44 -8.90
CA PRO A 61 -17.88 1.99 -8.87
C PRO A 61 -17.69 1.45 -7.43
N VAL A 62 -18.22 0.25 -7.19
CA VAL A 62 -17.95 -0.52 -5.98
C VAL A 62 -16.44 -0.80 -5.85
N LEU A 63 -15.92 -0.65 -4.62
CA LEU A 63 -14.49 -0.84 -4.32
C LEU A 63 -14.15 -2.20 -3.71
N THR A 64 -15.14 -3.02 -3.33
CA THR A 64 -14.89 -4.41 -2.91
C THR A 64 -14.14 -5.14 -4.02
N GLY A 65 -13.02 -5.78 -3.69
CA GLY A 65 -12.18 -6.48 -4.66
C GLY A 65 -11.50 -5.57 -5.70
N ILE A 66 -11.24 -4.30 -5.37
CA ILE A 66 -10.56 -3.39 -6.30
C ILE A 66 -9.10 -3.79 -6.55
N ILE A 67 -8.40 -4.28 -5.53
CA ILE A 67 -7.02 -4.75 -5.67
C ILE A 67 -7.00 -6.00 -6.56
N GLY A 68 -6.19 -5.99 -7.59
CA GLY A 68 -6.13 -7.04 -8.61
C GLY A 68 -7.18 -6.91 -9.72
N ARG A 69 -8.09 -5.93 -9.64
CA ARG A 69 -9.10 -5.68 -10.69
C ARG A 69 -8.54 -4.78 -11.78
N GLN A 70 -8.83 -5.14 -13.03
CA GLN A 70 -8.53 -4.29 -14.19
C GLN A 70 -9.33 -2.98 -14.12
N SER A 71 -8.71 -1.86 -14.46
CA SER A 71 -9.39 -0.57 -14.55
C SER A 71 -10.55 -0.62 -15.55
N GLY A 72 -11.65 0.03 -15.22
CA GLY A 72 -12.79 0.12 -16.14
C GLY A 72 -13.71 -1.10 -16.19
N THR A 73 -13.58 -2.10 -15.28
CA THR A 73 -14.26 -3.39 -15.39
C THR A 73 -15.25 -3.73 -14.28
N ALA A 74 -15.53 -2.84 -13.32
CA ALA A 74 -16.59 -3.14 -12.34
C ALA A 74 -17.93 -3.31 -13.05
N ALA A 75 -18.57 -4.46 -12.80
CA ALA A 75 -19.82 -4.83 -13.45
C ALA A 75 -20.91 -3.75 -13.25
N GLY A 76 -21.63 -3.43 -14.32
CA GLY A 76 -22.73 -2.47 -14.28
C GLY A 76 -22.35 -1.00 -14.05
N PHE A 77 -21.06 -0.64 -14.03
CA PHE A 77 -20.64 0.75 -13.90
C PHE A 77 -20.23 1.34 -15.27
N ALA A 78 -20.75 2.52 -15.58
CA ALA A 78 -20.42 3.24 -16.80
C ALA A 78 -19.16 4.10 -16.62
N TYR A 79 -17.99 3.54 -16.91
CA TYR A 79 -16.71 4.23 -16.85
C TYR A 79 -16.53 5.28 -17.95
N SER A 80 -15.61 6.23 -17.72
CA SER A 80 -15.11 7.11 -18.79
C SER A 80 -14.29 6.32 -19.82
N ALA A 81 -14.18 6.86 -21.04
CA ALA A 81 -13.30 6.28 -22.06
C ALA A 81 -11.85 6.18 -21.57
N LEU A 82 -11.37 7.19 -20.84
CA LEU A 82 -10.02 7.23 -20.26
C LEU A 82 -9.75 6.06 -19.29
N ASN A 83 -10.70 5.75 -18.40
CA ASN A 83 -10.55 4.61 -17.48
C ASN A 83 -10.56 3.26 -18.22
N LYS A 84 -11.44 3.10 -19.22
CA LYS A 84 -11.50 1.90 -20.05
C LYS A 84 -10.21 1.70 -20.82
N ALA A 85 -9.75 2.75 -21.52
CA ALA A 85 -8.49 2.71 -22.27
C ALA A 85 -7.30 2.32 -21.39
N ALA A 86 -7.21 2.87 -20.17
CA ALA A 86 -6.14 2.49 -19.23
C ALA A 86 -6.20 1.00 -18.88
N GLY A 87 -7.39 0.47 -18.59
CA GLY A 87 -7.57 -0.97 -18.30
C GLY A 87 -7.23 -1.86 -19.50
N GLU A 88 -7.69 -1.52 -20.68
CA GLU A 88 -7.40 -2.24 -21.94
C GLU A 88 -5.90 -2.22 -22.27
N ASN A 89 -5.16 -1.25 -21.76
CA ASN A 89 -3.70 -1.15 -21.90
C ASN A 89 -2.94 -1.62 -20.64
N GLY A 90 -3.57 -2.44 -19.81
CA GLY A 90 -2.93 -3.20 -18.75
C GLY A 90 -2.91 -2.54 -17.38
N LEU A 91 -3.74 -1.52 -17.10
CA LEU A 91 -3.89 -1.00 -15.76
C LEU A 91 -4.72 -1.98 -14.90
N VAL A 92 -4.03 -2.70 -14.02
CA VAL A 92 -4.61 -3.54 -12.97
C VAL A 92 -4.28 -2.89 -11.63
N TRP A 93 -5.30 -2.65 -10.81
CA TRP A 93 -5.12 -1.92 -9.56
C TRP A 93 -4.29 -2.70 -8.54
N SER A 94 -3.26 -2.06 -8.02
CA SER A 94 -2.50 -2.48 -6.83
C SER A 94 -2.52 -1.36 -5.79
N ASN A 95 -2.04 -1.64 -4.58
CA ASN A 95 -1.89 -0.64 -3.53
C ASN A 95 -1.03 0.55 -3.99
N GLU A 96 0.07 0.28 -4.69
CA GLU A 96 1.01 1.28 -5.21
C GLU A 96 0.36 2.14 -6.31
N LEU A 97 -0.40 1.52 -7.20
CA LEU A 97 -1.07 2.24 -8.29
C LEU A 97 -2.21 3.09 -7.76
N ILE A 98 -2.95 2.63 -6.75
CA ILE A 98 -3.97 3.45 -6.07
C ILE A 98 -3.29 4.61 -5.32
N LEU A 99 -2.16 4.37 -4.64
CA LEU A 99 -1.38 5.41 -3.97
C LEU A 99 -0.97 6.53 -4.93
N ALA A 100 -0.52 6.16 -6.13
CA ALA A 100 -0.13 7.11 -7.19
C ALA A 100 -1.33 7.78 -7.88
N TYR A 101 -2.47 7.11 -7.93
CA TYR A 101 -3.70 7.58 -8.58
C TYR A 101 -4.42 8.67 -7.78
N LEU A 102 -4.51 8.50 -6.45
CA LEU A 102 -5.34 9.34 -5.58
C LEU A 102 -4.96 10.83 -5.55
N PRO A 103 -3.68 11.26 -5.73
CA PRO A 103 -3.34 12.69 -5.76
C PRO A 103 -3.97 13.44 -6.94
N ASP A 104 -4.02 12.80 -8.10
CA ASP A 104 -4.66 13.33 -9.31
C ASP A 104 -5.08 12.20 -10.26
N PRO A 105 -6.31 11.71 -10.12
CA PRO A 105 -6.83 10.60 -10.94
C PRO A 105 -6.72 10.84 -12.44
N ASN A 106 -6.96 12.06 -12.88
CA ASN A 106 -6.94 12.40 -14.30
C ASN A 106 -5.53 12.42 -14.87
N ALA A 107 -4.61 13.08 -14.18
CA ALA A 107 -3.20 13.15 -14.57
C ALA A 107 -2.55 11.76 -14.57
N PHE A 108 -2.86 10.93 -13.56
CA PHE A 108 -2.35 9.57 -13.47
C PHE A 108 -2.74 8.73 -14.69
N LEU A 109 -4.02 8.70 -15.05
CA LEU A 109 -4.50 7.88 -16.18
C LEU A 109 -3.89 8.33 -17.51
N LYS A 110 -3.78 9.64 -17.72
CA LYS A 110 -3.14 10.20 -18.93
C LYS A 110 -1.66 9.84 -19.00
N LYS A 111 -0.94 10.00 -17.88
CA LYS A 111 0.46 9.61 -17.76
C LYS A 111 0.65 8.13 -18.05
N PHE A 112 -0.15 7.27 -17.41
CA PHE A 112 -0.10 5.81 -17.60
C PHE A 112 -0.22 5.44 -19.10
N LEU A 113 -1.22 5.98 -19.79
CA LEU A 113 -1.41 5.69 -21.22
C LEU A 113 -0.25 6.21 -22.07
N THR A 114 0.26 7.38 -21.77
CA THR A 114 1.43 7.94 -22.49
C THR A 114 2.66 7.04 -22.31
N GLU A 115 2.92 6.57 -21.09
CA GLU A 115 4.02 5.65 -20.78
C GLU A 115 3.85 4.27 -21.43
N LYS A 116 2.61 3.86 -21.70
CA LYS A 116 2.28 2.67 -22.50
C LYS A 116 2.39 2.88 -24.01
N GLY A 117 2.85 4.03 -24.47
CA GLY A 117 2.95 4.36 -25.88
C GLY A 117 1.59 4.59 -26.56
N LYS A 118 0.59 5.02 -25.78
CA LYS A 118 -0.78 5.29 -26.24
C LYS A 118 -1.22 6.75 -25.94
N PRO A 119 -0.43 7.77 -26.34
CA PRO A 119 -0.78 9.16 -26.05
C PRO A 119 -2.10 9.59 -26.69
N ASP A 120 -2.47 9.01 -27.83
CA ASP A 120 -3.73 9.31 -28.50
C ASP A 120 -4.97 8.88 -27.70
N LEU A 121 -4.82 7.90 -26.79
CA LEU A 121 -5.88 7.46 -25.87
C LEU A 121 -5.89 8.26 -24.57
N ALA A 122 -4.85 9.06 -24.30
CA ALA A 122 -4.73 9.88 -23.10
C ALA A 122 -5.59 11.16 -23.14
N THR A 123 -6.80 11.05 -23.70
CA THR A 123 -7.73 12.16 -23.94
C THR A 123 -8.94 12.11 -23.02
N GLY A 124 -9.70 13.20 -22.95
CA GLY A 124 -10.87 13.29 -22.11
C GLY A 124 -10.54 13.37 -20.62
N SER A 125 -11.48 12.92 -19.78
CA SER A 125 -11.39 13.00 -18.32
C SER A 125 -11.95 11.77 -17.64
N THR A 126 -11.41 11.44 -16.47
CA THR A 126 -12.05 10.49 -15.56
C THR A 126 -13.29 11.13 -14.91
N LYS A 127 -14.23 10.29 -14.48
CA LYS A 127 -15.39 10.74 -13.71
C LYS A 127 -15.04 11.03 -12.24
N MET A 128 -13.93 10.52 -11.73
CA MET A 128 -13.44 10.78 -10.39
C MET A 128 -12.69 12.10 -10.34
N THR A 129 -13.30 13.11 -9.74
CA THR A 129 -12.73 14.45 -9.57
C THR A 129 -12.10 14.67 -8.19
N PHE A 130 -12.40 13.78 -7.22
CA PHE A 130 -11.84 13.83 -5.88
C PHE A 130 -10.33 13.55 -5.91
N LYS A 131 -9.58 14.32 -5.12
CA LYS A 131 -8.13 14.20 -4.97
C LYS A 131 -7.78 14.07 -3.49
N LEU A 132 -6.87 13.16 -3.15
CA LEU A 132 -6.35 13.00 -1.80
C LEU A 132 -4.85 13.30 -1.80
N ALA A 133 -4.49 14.53 -1.44
CA ALA A 133 -3.11 15.02 -1.54
C ALA A 133 -2.17 14.44 -0.47
N ASP A 134 -2.68 14.23 0.75
CA ASP A 134 -1.87 13.76 1.87
C ASP A 134 -1.49 12.29 1.69
N GLU A 135 -0.19 12.02 1.71
CA GLU A 135 0.35 10.68 1.45
C GLU A 135 0.02 9.69 2.57
N GLN A 136 0.05 10.12 3.82
CA GLN A 136 -0.28 9.24 4.94
C GLN A 136 -1.76 8.84 4.90
N GLN A 137 -2.63 9.79 4.62
CA GLN A 137 -4.06 9.50 4.45
C GLN A 137 -4.30 8.52 3.29
N ARG A 138 -3.55 8.64 2.18
CA ARG A 138 -3.64 7.66 1.08
C ARG A 138 -3.21 6.27 1.53
N LYS A 139 -2.10 6.16 2.26
CA LYS A 139 -1.62 4.88 2.81
C LYS A 139 -2.65 4.25 3.73
N ASP A 140 -3.21 5.04 4.63
CA ASP A 140 -4.19 4.57 5.61
C ASP A 140 -5.49 4.11 4.92
N VAL A 141 -6.02 4.88 3.98
CA VAL A 141 -7.25 4.50 3.27
C VAL A 141 -7.06 3.29 2.37
N ILE A 142 -5.88 3.11 1.78
CA ILE A 142 -5.53 1.91 1.01
C ILE A 142 -5.49 0.69 1.93
N ALA A 143 -4.89 0.79 3.12
CA ALA A 143 -4.89 -0.29 4.10
C ALA A 143 -6.31 -0.70 4.54
N TYR A 144 -7.24 0.24 4.62
CA TYR A 144 -8.65 -0.06 4.86
C TYR A 144 -9.29 -0.77 3.66
N ILE A 145 -9.11 -0.26 2.45
CA ILE A 145 -9.64 -0.85 1.21
C ILE A 145 -9.13 -2.27 1.00
N ASP A 146 -7.86 -2.53 1.31
CA ASP A 146 -7.23 -3.85 1.15
C ASP A 146 -7.88 -4.95 2.01
N LYS A 147 -8.51 -4.59 3.14
CA LYS A 147 -9.29 -5.53 3.96
C LYS A 147 -10.46 -6.18 3.20
N PHE A 148 -10.94 -5.54 2.14
CA PHE A 148 -12.04 -6.01 1.29
C PHE A 148 -11.54 -6.55 -0.06
N SER A 149 -10.25 -6.76 -0.19
CA SER A 149 -9.65 -7.40 -1.36
C SER A 149 -9.71 -8.91 -1.19
N GLU A 150 -9.94 -9.62 -2.30
CA GLU A 150 -9.90 -11.08 -2.28
C GLU A 150 -8.44 -11.52 -2.00
N LYS A 151 -8.22 -12.18 -0.88
CA LYS A 151 -6.94 -12.83 -0.60
C LYS A 151 -6.86 -14.05 -1.50
N LYS A 152 -6.04 -13.95 -2.54
CA LYS A 152 -5.67 -15.10 -3.37
C LYS A 152 -4.72 -16.03 -2.61
#